data_e7f3f6a4b8cc1785b3283988eea8d8f5
#
_entry.id   e7f3f6a4b8cc1785b3283988eea8d8f5
#
_cell.length_a   1.000
_cell.length_b   1.000
_cell.length_c   1.000
_cell.angle_alpha   90.00
_cell.angle_beta   90.00
_cell.angle_gamma   90.00
#
_symmetry.space_group_name_H-M   'P 1'
#
loop_
_entity.id
_entity.type
_entity.pdbx_description
1 polymer ?
#
loop_
_entity_poly.entity_id
_entity_poly.type
_entity_poly.pdbx_seq_one_letter_code
_entity_poly.pdbx_strand_id
1 'polypeptide(L)'
;MMDMKRIYNILLIMILSLFLLPLGGCFDSDINRSMYEADGEEMQRENHIVGATLKGMQGLVIPTREHLYQFMDAMAGGAYGGYLEGIVDTWVMKFSTFNPEQGWLKSPFADPIKDMYPQYRDMMNKTDDPVALAFGKILRVCIMHRVTDIYGPIPYSKMMDNDNSGEDLAVAYDSQEQVYTQMLKELEEADKV
;
A
#
# COMPACT_ATOMS: atom_id res chain seq x y z
N MET A 1 -27.08 19.45 -64.04
CA MET A 1 -27.43 20.38 -62.96
C MET A 1 -27.51 19.56 -61.70
N MET A 2 -26.57 19.69 -60.79
CA MET A 2 -26.51 18.86 -59.56
C MET A 2 -27.58 19.37 -58.62
N ASP A 3 -28.40 18.45 -58.09
CA ASP A 3 -29.52 18.79 -57.20
C ASP A 3 -29.00 19.47 -55.91
N MET A 4 -29.59 20.62 -55.54
CA MET A 4 -29.21 21.40 -54.37
C MET A 4 -29.20 20.61 -53.09
N LYS A 5 -30.08 19.61 -52.97
CA LYS A 5 -30.10 18.69 -51.82
C LYS A 5 -28.85 17.79 -51.77
N ARG A 6 -28.33 17.39 -52.90
CA ARG A 6 -27.08 16.61 -52.96
C ARG A 6 -25.87 17.43 -52.54
N ILE A 7 -25.83 18.70 -52.99
CA ILE A 7 -24.73 19.61 -52.57
C ILE A 7 -24.75 19.89 -51.10
N TYR A 8 -25.93 20.13 -50.54
CA TYR A 8 -26.11 20.34 -49.09
C TYR A 8 -25.69 19.12 -48.27
N ASN A 9 -26.08 17.90 -48.67
CA ASN A 9 -25.67 16.69 -47.96
C ASN A 9 -24.15 16.44 -48.03
N ILE A 10 -23.53 16.71 -49.17
CA ILE A 10 -22.05 16.59 -49.29
C ILE A 10 -21.32 17.61 -48.41
N LEU A 11 -21.83 18.85 -48.34
CA LEU A 11 -21.27 19.88 -47.47
C LEU A 11 -21.46 19.51 -45.98
N LEU A 12 -22.62 18.97 -45.62
CA LEU A 12 -22.90 18.54 -44.24
C LEU A 12 -21.97 17.39 -43.82
N ILE A 13 -21.72 16.43 -44.72
CA ILE A 13 -20.82 15.29 -44.45
C ILE A 13 -19.35 15.79 -44.33
N MET A 14 -18.93 16.75 -45.17
CA MET A 14 -17.59 17.34 -45.08
C MET A 14 -17.40 18.12 -43.77
N ILE A 15 -18.41 18.88 -43.34
CA ILE A 15 -18.32 19.62 -42.08
C ILE A 15 -18.31 18.63 -40.91
N LEU A 16 -19.12 17.58 -40.94
CA LEU A 16 -19.16 16.56 -39.89
C LEU A 16 -17.84 15.76 -39.81
N SER A 17 -17.22 15.45 -40.96
CA SER A 17 -15.90 14.79 -40.98
C SER A 17 -14.77 15.68 -40.46
N LEU A 18 -14.84 17.01 -40.69
CA LEU A 18 -13.87 17.97 -40.18
C LEU A 18 -13.92 18.09 -38.64
N PHE A 19 -15.09 17.89 -38.03
CA PHE A 19 -15.28 17.87 -36.56
C PHE A 19 -14.80 16.57 -35.91
N LEU A 20 -14.68 15.47 -36.67
CA LEU A 20 -14.22 14.18 -36.15
C LEU A 20 -12.69 14.02 -36.17
N LEU A 21 -11.96 14.85 -36.92
CA LEU A 21 -10.50 14.81 -37.01
C LEU A 21 -9.74 15.21 -35.73
N PRO A 22 -10.21 16.13 -34.88
CA PRO A 22 -9.45 16.49 -33.67
C PRO A 22 -9.61 15.54 -32.47
N LEU A 23 -10.47 14.53 -32.56
CA LEU A 23 -10.68 13.59 -31.45
C LEU A 23 -9.58 12.52 -31.28
N GLY A 24 -8.71 12.36 -32.27
CA GLY A 24 -7.60 11.41 -32.22
C GLY A 24 -6.35 11.90 -31.47
N GLY A 25 -6.19 13.21 -31.26
CA GLY A 25 -4.96 13.79 -30.68
C GLY A 25 -4.84 13.64 -29.17
N CYS A 26 -5.94 13.27 -28.46
CA CYS A 26 -5.88 13.11 -27.00
C CYS A 26 -5.54 11.69 -26.53
N PHE A 27 -5.36 10.75 -27.47
CA PHE A 27 -5.03 9.35 -27.16
C PHE A 27 -3.60 8.96 -27.52
N ASP A 28 -2.78 9.92 -27.89
CA ASP A 28 -1.35 9.64 -28.12
C ASP A 28 -0.66 9.47 -26.76
N SER A 29 -0.25 8.25 -26.46
CA SER A 29 0.46 7.89 -25.23
C SER A 29 1.76 8.69 -25.07
N ASP A 30 2.39 9.09 -26.17
CA ASP A 30 3.66 9.82 -26.14
C ASP A 30 3.49 11.29 -25.76
N ILE A 31 2.33 11.91 -26.06
CA ILE A 31 2.02 13.29 -25.66
C ILE A 31 1.70 13.39 -24.17
N ASN A 32 1.10 12.36 -23.58
CA ASN A 32 0.75 12.31 -22.16
C ASN A 32 1.84 11.71 -21.28
N ARG A 33 2.98 11.33 -21.86
CA ARG A 33 4.11 10.79 -21.13
C ARG A 33 4.85 11.92 -20.40
N SER A 34 4.92 11.82 -19.08
CA SER A 34 5.76 12.72 -18.28
C SER A 34 7.23 12.42 -18.55
N MET A 35 8.01 13.45 -18.87
CA MET A 35 9.47 13.35 -19.04
C MET A 35 10.20 12.94 -17.73
N TYR A 36 9.50 12.98 -16.60
CA TYR A 36 10.05 12.71 -15.26
C TYR A 36 9.49 11.43 -14.64
N GLU A 37 8.61 10.71 -15.33
CA GLU A 37 8.07 9.44 -14.89
C GLU A 37 8.62 8.30 -15.72
N ALA A 38 9.21 7.31 -15.06
CA ALA A 38 9.66 6.10 -15.72
C ALA A 38 8.46 5.33 -16.29
N ASP A 39 8.55 4.86 -17.52
CA ASP A 39 7.52 4.01 -18.12
C ASP A 39 7.61 2.56 -17.62
N GLY A 40 6.67 1.71 -18.05
CA GLY A 40 6.62 0.32 -17.62
C GLY A 40 7.87 -0.49 -17.98
N GLU A 41 8.51 -0.20 -19.11
CA GLU A 41 9.75 -0.86 -19.54
C GLU A 41 10.96 -0.36 -18.72
N GLU A 42 11.04 0.95 -18.49
CA GLU A 42 12.08 1.54 -17.65
C GLU A 42 11.97 1.08 -16.20
N MET A 43 10.74 0.95 -15.69
CA MET A 43 10.49 0.43 -14.32
C MET A 43 10.89 -1.03 -14.14
N GLN A 44 10.80 -1.85 -15.20
CA GLN A 44 11.25 -3.24 -15.19
C GLN A 44 12.76 -3.37 -15.38
N ARG A 45 13.37 -2.42 -16.08
CA ARG A 45 14.81 -2.41 -16.30
C ARG A 45 15.54 -2.17 -14.98
N GLU A 46 16.62 -2.93 -14.76
CA GLU A 46 17.47 -2.81 -13.56
C GLU A 46 16.74 -3.00 -12.22
N ASN A 47 15.63 -3.74 -12.20
CA ASN A 47 14.84 -4.01 -11.00
C ASN A 47 14.32 -2.73 -10.27
N HIS A 48 14.08 -1.64 -10.98
CA HIS A 48 13.59 -0.40 -10.39
C HIS A 48 12.30 -0.59 -9.58
N ILE A 49 11.36 -1.40 -10.06
CA ILE A 49 10.12 -1.71 -9.31
C ILE A 49 10.43 -2.36 -7.98
N VAL A 50 11.32 -3.37 -7.98
CA VAL A 50 11.73 -4.07 -6.77
C VAL A 50 12.40 -3.13 -5.78
N GLY A 51 13.33 -2.31 -6.26
CA GLY A 51 13.98 -1.28 -5.44
C GLY A 51 13.01 -0.25 -4.87
N ALA A 52 12.03 0.20 -5.65
CA ALA A 52 11.01 1.15 -5.22
C ALA A 52 10.09 0.56 -4.15
N THR A 53 9.63 -0.69 -4.31
CA THR A 53 8.78 -1.37 -3.33
C THR A 53 9.54 -1.64 -2.02
N LEU A 54 10.79 -2.11 -2.09
CA LEU A 54 11.65 -2.29 -0.91
C LEU A 54 11.86 -0.98 -0.16
N LYS A 55 12.18 0.10 -0.89
CA LYS A 55 12.33 1.44 -0.30
C LYS A 55 11.05 1.92 0.37
N GLY A 56 9.89 1.68 -0.27
CA GLY A 56 8.58 1.99 0.29
C GLY A 56 8.34 1.23 1.60
N MET A 57 8.59 -0.07 1.63
CA MET A 57 8.48 -0.89 2.83
C MET A 57 9.45 -0.45 3.94
N GLN A 58 10.70 -0.13 3.61
CA GLN A 58 11.67 0.42 4.57
C GLN A 58 11.15 1.69 5.28
N GLY A 59 10.46 2.57 4.53
CA GLY A 59 9.83 3.76 5.09
C GLY A 59 8.69 3.47 6.07
N LEU A 60 8.14 2.26 6.08
CA LEU A 60 7.08 1.84 7.01
C LEU A 60 7.60 1.18 8.28
N VAL A 61 8.87 0.77 8.32
CA VAL A 61 9.48 0.15 9.51
C VAL A 61 9.41 1.12 10.71
N ILE A 62 9.71 2.39 10.48
CA ILE A 62 9.46 3.46 11.44
C ILE A 62 8.45 4.41 10.81
N PRO A 63 7.20 4.47 11.30
CA PRO A 63 6.19 5.33 10.71
C PRO A 63 6.63 6.79 10.70
N THR A 64 6.67 7.40 9.53
CA THR A 64 7.03 8.81 9.36
C THR A 64 5.85 9.75 9.67
N ARG A 65 4.63 9.23 9.70
CA ARG A 65 3.45 9.96 10.13
C ARG A 65 3.45 10.06 11.65
N GLU A 66 3.68 11.27 12.14
CA GLU A 66 3.87 11.60 13.54
C GLU A 66 2.78 11.05 14.46
N HIS A 67 1.52 11.26 14.11
CA HIS A 67 0.37 10.78 14.88
C HIS A 67 0.30 9.25 14.97
N LEU A 68 0.66 8.54 13.91
CA LEU A 68 0.67 7.09 13.88
C LEU A 68 1.72 6.53 14.84
N TYR A 69 2.93 7.09 14.80
CA TYR A 69 4.01 6.68 15.69
C TYR A 69 3.66 6.94 17.16
N GLN A 70 3.11 8.12 17.47
CA GLN A 70 2.69 8.49 18.83
C GLN A 70 1.64 7.52 19.39
N PHE A 71 0.64 7.15 18.60
CA PHE A 71 -0.40 6.23 19.04
C PHE A 71 0.15 4.81 19.23
N MET A 72 1.01 4.34 18.33
CA MET A 72 1.67 3.04 18.48
C MET A 72 2.53 2.99 19.74
N ASP A 73 3.33 4.03 20.00
CA ASP A 73 4.17 4.13 21.18
C ASP A 73 3.33 4.17 22.48
N ALA A 74 2.25 4.96 22.49
CA ALA A 74 1.36 5.05 23.64
C ALA A 74 0.72 3.71 24.01
N MET A 75 0.30 2.91 23.02
CA MET A 75 -0.31 1.58 23.21
C MET A 75 0.75 0.49 23.45
N ALA A 76 1.91 0.56 22.82
CA ALA A 76 2.96 -0.45 22.95
C ALA A 76 3.70 -0.41 24.30
N GLY A 77 3.52 0.63 25.10
CA GLY A 77 4.18 0.69 26.40
C GLY A 77 4.19 2.06 27.03
N GLY A 78 4.16 3.14 26.27
CA GLY A 78 4.25 4.49 26.81
C GLY A 78 3.16 4.80 27.83
N ALA A 79 1.95 5.08 27.40
CA ALA A 79 0.85 5.38 28.30
C ALA A 79 0.21 4.11 28.90
N TYR A 80 0.00 3.06 28.12
CA TYR A 80 -0.58 1.81 28.63
C TYR A 80 0.31 1.08 29.62
N GLY A 81 1.64 1.14 29.41
CA GLY A 81 2.61 0.58 30.34
C GLY A 81 2.88 1.45 31.57
N GLY A 82 2.24 2.62 31.68
CA GLY A 82 2.40 3.54 32.81
C GLY A 82 3.73 4.30 32.83
N TYR A 83 4.47 4.34 31.74
CA TYR A 83 5.71 5.12 31.64
C TYR A 83 5.46 6.60 31.33
N LEU A 84 4.32 6.92 30.71
CA LEU A 84 3.93 8.27 30.36
C LEU A 84 2.50 8.55 30.88
N GLU A 85 2.31 9.70 31.50
CA GLU A 85 1.00 10.17 31.95
C GLU A 85 0.78 11.62 31.51
N GLY A 86 -0.45 11.94 31.12
CA GLY A 86 -0.86 13.31 30.81
C GLY A 86 -1.14 14.10 32.09
N ILE A 87 -0.46 15.24 32.26
CA ILE A 87 -0.67 16.12 33.40
C ILE A 87 -1.87 17.07 33.22
N VAL A 88 -2.38 17.20 32.02
CA VAL A 88 -3.58 17.97 31.65
C VAL A 88 -4.44 17.14 30.73
N ASP A 89 -5.71 17.54 30.53
CA ASP A 89 -6.61 16.85 29.61
C ASP A 89 -6.11 16.91 28.17
N THR A 90 -5.25 15.96 27.83
CA THR A 90 -4.62 15.77 26.53
C THR A 90 -4.93 14.39 25.99
N TRP A 91 -4.58 14.14 24.73
CA TRP A 91 -4.71 12.83 24.11
C TRP A 91 -3.91 11.73 24.88
N VAL A 92 -2.78 12.08 25.49
CA VAL A 92 -1.98 11.14 26.32
C VAL A 92 -2.77 10.68 27.54
N MET A 93 -3.50 11.58 28.20
CA MET A 93 -4.33 11.26 29.34
C MET A 93 -5.44 10.26 28.99
N LYS A 94 -6.00 10.35 27.79
CA LYS A 94 -7.00 9.39 27.31
C LYS A 94 -6.43 7.98 27.17
N PHE A 95 -5.19 7.85 26.73
CA PHE A 95 -4.49 6.56 26.71
C PHE A 95 -4.17 6.05 28.13
N SER A 96 -3.64 6.92 29.01
CA SER A 96 -3.34 6.53 30.42
C SER A 96 -4.56 6.07 31.18
N THR A 97 -5.74 6.59 30.83
CA THR A 97 -7.02 6.17 31.44
C THR A 97 -7.74 5.07 30.67
N PHE A 98 -7.12 4.46 29.67
CA PHE A 98 -7.69 3.44 28.79
C PHE A 98 -8.99 3.87 28.08
N ASN A 99 -9.11 5.15 27.76
CA ASN A 99 -10.28 5.74 27.10
C ASN A 99 -9.90 6.55 25.84
N PRO A 100 -9.09 6.01 24.91
CA PRO A 100 -8.74 6.69 23.68
C PRO A 100 -9.92 6.72 22.71
N GLU A 101 -9.89 7.68 21.79
CA GLU A 101 -10.86 7.74 20.71
C GLU A 101 -10.66 6.58 19.72
N GLN A 102 -11.77 6.05 19.20
CA GLN A 102 -11.75 4.89 18.31
C GLN A 102 -10.86 5.06 17.06
N GLY A 103 -10.80 6.28 16.51
CA GLY A 103 -9.92 6.59 15.39
C GLY A 103 -8.44 6.41 15.71
N TRP A 104 -8.03 6.71 16.94
CA TRP A 104 -6.66 6.56 17.40
C TRP A 104 -6.26 5.09 17.57
N LEU A 105 -7.24 4.23 17.91
CA LEU A 105 -7.04 2.78 17.96
C LEU A 105 -7.04 2.13 16.58
N LYS A 106 -7.75 2.70 15.61
CA LYS A 106 -7.89 2.12 14.27
C LYS A 106 -6.66 2.35 13.40
N SER A 107 -6.11 3.55 13.42
CA SER A 107 -5.03 3.94 12.51
C SER A 107 -3.76 3.09 12.66
N PRO A 108 -3.23 2.83 13.86
CA PRO A 108 -2.06 1.97 14.04
C PRO A 108 -2.25 0.52 13.60
N PHE A 109 -3.48 0.04 13.52
CA PHE A 109 -3.81 -1.27 12.99
C PHE A 109 -3.94 -1.26 11.46
N ALA A 110 -4.76 -0.36 10.94
CA ALA A 110 -5.16 -0.38 9.54
C ALA A 110 -4.08 0.15 8.59
N ASP A 111 -3.37 1.22 8.99
CA ASP A 111 -2.42 1.88 8.10
C ASP A 111 -1.20 1.02 7.76
N PRO A 112 -0.54 0.32 8.70
CA PRO A 112 0.56 -0.58 8.35
C PRO A 112 0.13 -1.69 7.38
N ILE A 113 -1.04 -2.28 7.60
CA ILE A 113 -1.60 -3.33 6.74
C ILE A 113 -1.85 -2.78 5.33
N LYS A 114 -2.57 -1.66 5.25
CA LYS A 114 -2.96 -1.02 3.99
C LYS A 114 -1.75 -0.56 3.17
N ASP A 115 -0.74 0.00 3.82
CA ASP A 115 0.39 0.63 3.14
C ASP A 115 1.48 -0.41 2.78
N MET A 116 1.64 -1.50 3.54
CA MET A 116 2.68 -2.49 3.34
C MET A 116 2.29 -3.61 2.35
N TYR A 117 1.11 -4.22 2.51
CA TYR A 117 0.77 -5.41 1.73
C TYR A 117 0.70 -5.21 0.21
N PRO A 118 0.23 -4.06 -0.34
CA PRO A 118 0.31 -3.82 -1.77
C PRO A 118 1.76 -3.84 -2.28
N GLN A 119 2.67 -3.18 -1.57
CA GLN A 119 4.09 -3.13 -1.94
C GLN A 119 4.75 -4.51 -1.83
N TYR A 120 4.47 -5.25 -0.76
CA TYR A 120 4.98 -6.60 -0.57
C TYR A 120 4.49 -7.55 -1.68
N ARG A 121 3.22 -7.48 -2.04
CA ARG A 121 2.63 -8.26 -3.13
C ARG A 121 3.24 -7.90 -4.49
N ASP A 122 3.39 -6.61 -4.78
CA ASP A 122 4.02 -6.16 -6.02
C ASP A 122 5.44 -6.70 -6.14
N MET A 123 6.22 -6.64 -5.07
CA MET A 123 7.56 -7.19 -5.04
C MET A 123 7.56 -8.71 -5.30
N MET A 124 6.74 -9.47 -4.56
CA MET A 124 6.64 -10.93 -4.71
C MET A 124 6.23 -11.35 -6.12
N ASN A 125 5.47 -10.53 -6.84
CA ASN A 125 5.00 -10.79 -8.21
C ASN A 125 5.97 -10.30 -9.30
N LYS A 126 6.96 -9.49 -8.96
CA LYS A 126 7.83 -8.81 -9.93
C LYS A 126 9.27 -9.32 -9.94
N THR A 127 9.66 -10.15 -8.98
CA THR A 127 11.02 -10.68 -8.91
C THR A 127 11.06 -12.11 -8.39
N ASP A 128 12.00 -12.89 -8.93
CA ASP A 128 12.39 -14.21 -8.41
C ASP A 128 13.76 -14.14 -7.70
N ASP A 129 14.32 -12.93 -7.52
CA ASP A 129 15.59 -12.74 -6.83
C ASP A 129 15.45 -13.11 -5.35
N PRO A 130 16.13 -14.17 -4.89
CA PRO A 130 16.01 -14.67 -3.52
C PRO A 130 16.42 -13.64 -2.48
N VAL A 131 17.41 -12.78 -2.79
CA VAL A 131 17.88 -11.73 -1.88
C VAL A 131 16.80 -10.66 -1.68
N ALA A 132 16.18 -10.20 -2.77
CA ALA A 132 15.09 -9.23 -2.69
C ALA A 132 13.89 -9.79 -1.92
N LEU A 133 13.53 -11.07 -2.16
CA LEU A 133 12.45 -11.76 -1.46
C LEU A 133 12.74 -11.93 0.04
N ALA A 134 14.00 -12.23 0.40
CA ALA A 134 14.45 -12.31 1.79
C ALA A 134 14.32 -10.96 2.49
N PHE A 135 14.79 -9.88 1.87
CA PHE A 135 14.60 -8.52 2.40
C PHE A 135 13.12 -8.18 2.59
N GLY A 136 12.27 -8.53 1.64
CA GLY A 136 10.83 -8.33 1.76
C GLY A 136 10.22 -9.02 2.98
N LYS A 137 10.58 -10.29 3.25
CA LYS A 137 10.16 -11.03 4.43
C LYS A 137 10.62 -10.34 5.71
N ILE A 138 11.90 -9.95 5.79
CA ILE A 138 12.45 -9.23 6.95
C ILE A 138 11.67 -7.94 7.20
N LEU A 139 11.43 -7.13 6.17
CA LEU A 139 10.70 -5.87 6.29
C LEU A 139 9.25 -6.10 6.72
N ARG A 140 8.57 -7.13 6.16
CA ARG A 140 7.23 -7.52 6.59
C ARG A 140 7.19 -7.84 8.08
N VAL A 141 8.12 -8.63 8.57
CA VAL A 141 8.23 -8.96 10.00
C VAL A 141 8.49 -7.69 10.82
N CYS A 142 9.44 -6.85 10.41
CA CYS A 142 9.76 -5.58 11.10
C CYS A 142 8.56 -4.64 11.23
N ILE A 143 7.64 -4.64 10.26
CA ILE A 143 6.44 -3.78 10.29
C ILE A 143 5.34 -4.44 11.12
N MET A 144 5.07 -5.72 10.89
CA MET A 144 3.88 -6.39 11.42
C MET A 144 4.02 -6.88 12.87
N HIS A 145 5.25 -7.10 13.38
CA HIS A 145 5.41 -7.50 14.79
C HIS A 145 4.84 -6.46 15.75
N ARG A 146 5.01 -5.17 15.45
CA ARG A 146 4.42 -4.09 16.27
C ARG A 146 2.90 -4.12 16.29
N VAL A 147 2.29 -4.51 15.17
CA VAL A 147 0.84 -4.58 15.07
C VAL A 147 0.33 -5.71 15.96
N THR A 148 0.95 -6.90 15.90
CA THR A 148 0.56 -8.02 16.76
C THR A 148 0.88 -7.77 18.25
N ASP A 149 1.94 -7.03 18.57
CA ASP A 149 2.28 -6.64 19.94
C ASP A 149 1.20 -5.78 20.59
N ILE A 150 0.60 -4.89 19.79
CA ILE A 150 -0.45 -3.98 20.28
C ILE A 150 -1.81 -4.66 20.31
N TYR A 151 -2.15 -5.43 19.25
CA TYR A 151 -3.53 -5.92 19.04
C TYR A 151 -3.70 -7.42 19.31
N GLY A 152 -2.60 -8.16 19.51
CA GLY A 152 -2.63 -9.62 19.65
C GLY A 152 -2.93 -10.31 18.33
N PRO A 153 -4.09 -10.96 18.15
CA PRO A 153 -4.46 -11.60 16.89
C PRO A 153 -4.58 -10.58 15.73
N ILE A 154 -3.97 -10.88 14.59
CA ILE A 154 -4.00 -10.05 13.38
C ILE A 154 -4.13 -10.93 12.12
N PRO A 155 -4.62 -10.40 10.99
CA PRO A 155 -4.54 -11.10 9.71
C PRO A 155 -3.08 -11.10 9.23
N TYR A 156 -2.45 -12.28 9.09
CA TYR A 156 -1.04 -12.40 8.71
C TYR A 156 -0.79 -13.50 7.68
N SER A 157 -1.02 -14.77 8.02
CA SER A 157 -0.62 -15.90 7.19
C SER A 157 -1.32 -15.93 5.83
N LYS A 158 -2.59 -15.56 5.78
CA LYS A 158 -3.44 -15.62 4.58
C LYS A 158 -3.55 -14.30 3.81
N MET A 159 -2.81 -13.28 4.21
CA MET A 159 -2.88 -11.96 3.54
C MET A 159 -2.38 -11.98 2.10
N MET A 160 -1.55 -12.95 1.74
CA MET A 160 -1.04 -13.10 0.37
C MET A 160 -1.90 -14.03 -0.49
N ASP A 161 -2.76 -14.84 0.11
CA ASP A 161 -3.64 -15.77 -0.59
C ASP A 161 -4.82 -15.06 -1.27
N ASN A 162 -5.15 -13.85 -0.80
CA ASN A 162 -6.25 -13.04 -1.32
C ASN A 162 -5.79 -12.20 -2.51
N ASP A 163 -6.26 -12.52 -3.70
CA ASP A 163 -5.96 -11.82 -4.96
C ASP A 163 -6.75 -10.52 -5.17
N ASN A 164 -7.54 -10.09 -4.18
CA ASN A 164 -8.48 -8.96 -4.25
C ASN A 164 -9.57 -9.12 -5.34
N SER A 165 -9.88 -10.35 -5.75
CA SER A 165 -10.89 -10.61 -6.80
C SER A 165 -12.35 -10.36 -6.38
N GLY A 166 -12.56 -9.76 -5.22
CA GLY A 166 -13.80 -9.03 -4.90
C GLY A 166 -14.89 -9.80 -4.16
N GLU A 167 -14.84 -11.12 -4.04
CA GLU A 167 -15.90 -11.87 -3.36
C GLU A 167 -15.63 -12.23 -1.89
N ASP A 168 -14.37 -12.22 -1.46
CA ASP A 168 -14.01 -12.54 -0.07
C ASP A 168 -12.88 -11.63 0.44
N LEU A 169 -13.25 -10.40 0.81
CA LEU A 169 -12.32 -9.41 1.38
C LEU A 169 -11.96 -9.71 2.84
N ALA A 170 -12.62 -10.68 3.48
CA ALA A 170 -12.41 -11.01 4.86
C ALA A 170 -11.26 -12.02 5.01
N VAL A 171 -10.12 -11.56 5.53
CA VAL A 171 -9.01 -12.43 5.91
C VAL A 171 -9.17 -12.83 7.38
N ALA A 172 -9.07 -14.14 7.65
CA ALA A 172 -9.12 -14.65 9.02
C ALA A 172 -7.92 -14.14 9.83
N TYR A 173 -8.16 -13.84 11.10
CA TYR A 173 -7.10 -13.49 12.04
C TYR A 173 -6.34 -14.75 12.49
N ASP A 174 -5.02 -14.66 12.52
CA ASP A 174 -4.18 -15.65 13.19
C ASP A 174 -4.03 -15.27 14.67
N SER A 175 -3.91 -16.24 15.55
CA SER A 175 -3.53 -15.95 16.93
C SER A 175 -2.13 -15.33 16.99
N GLN A 176 -1.81 -14.58 18.02
CA GLN A 176 -0.48 -13.98 18.19
C GLN A 176 0.64 -15.04 18.15
N GLU A 177 0.42 -16.21 18.74
CA GLU A 177 1.34 -17.35 18.68
C GLU A 177 1.59 -17.81 17.23
N GLN A 178 0.52 -17.95 16.43
CA GLN A 178 0.63 -18.33 15.03
C GLN A 178 1.36 -17.26 14.23
N VAL A 179 1.08 -15.97 14.47
CA VAL A 179 1.76 -14.85 13.82
C VAL A 179 3.26 -14.91 14.09
N TYR A 180 3.68 -15.03 15.36
CA TYR A 180 5.09 -15.11 15.71
C TYR A 180 5.78 -16.37 15.18
N THR A 181 5.10 -17.50 15.21
CA THR A 181 5.61 -18.75 14.62
C THR A 181 5.90 -18.58 13.13
N GLN A 182 4.99 -17.94 12.40
CA GLN A 182 5.17 -17.66 10.98
C GLN A 182 6.29 -16.63 10.74
N MET A 183 6.37 -15.57 11.55
CA MET A 183 7.43 -14.57 11.47
C MET A 183 8.82 -15.18 11.67
N LEU A 184 8.99 -16.01 12.69
CA LEU A 184 10.25 -16.69 12.94
C LEU A 184 10.66 -17.59 11.78
N LYS A 185 9.69 -18.33 11.21
CA LYS A 185 9.93 -19.14 10.01
C LYS A 185 10.36 -18.30 8.81
N GLU A 186 9.73 -17.14 8.58
CA GLU A 186 10.11 -16.22 7.50
C GLU A 186 11.52 -15.67 7.67
N LEU A 187 11.93 -15.35 8.91
CA LEU A 187 13.30 -14.91 9.21
C LEU A 187 14.33 -16.04 9.03
N GLU A 188 14.01 -17.27 9.45
CA GLU A 188 14.86 -18.43 9.22
C GLU A 188 15.02 -18.76 7.72
N GLU A 189 13.99 -18.58 6.94
CA GLU A 189 14.06 -18.72 5.48
C GLU A 189 14.91 -17.62 4.85
N ALA A 190 14.80 -16.40 5.32
CA ALA A 190 15.58 -15.26 4.84
C ALA A 190 17.07 -15.36 5.19
N ASP A 191 17.41 -15.97 6.34
CA ASP A 191 18.81 -16.17 6.80
C ASP A 191 19.57 -17.21 5.95
N LYS A 192 18.87 -18.03 5.19
CA LYS A 192 19.47 -19.07 4.34
C LYS A 192 19.87 -18.60 2.94
N VAL A 193 19.55 -17.37 2.61
CA VAL A 193 19.83 -16.74 1.31
C VAL A 193 21.17 -16.01 1.36
#